data_900ef458cf43b3c9700587247eba2eb1
#
_entry.id   900ef458cf43b3c9700587247eba2eb1
#
_cell.length_a   1.000
_cell.length_b   1.000
_cell.length_c   1.000
_cell.angle_alpha   90.00
_cell.angle_beta   90.00
_cell.angle_gamma   90.00
#
_symmetry.space_group_name_H-M   'P 1'
#
loop_
_entity.id
_entity.type
_entity.pdbx_description
1 polymer ?
#
loop_
_entity_poly.entity_id
_entity_poly.type
_entity_poly.pdbx_seq_one_letter_code
_entity_poly.pdbx_strand_id
1 'polypeptide(L)'
;MNQGRSKWSFLDGPITANNPMGVHHAWGRTLKDLYQRYKAMTGHELRYQNGFDCQGLWVEIEVEKELGFTTKRDVERYGIEKFVNKCKERVQKYSKVQSDQSIRLGYWMDWNNSYYTMSDENNYTIWAFLKKLFEENKIYMGTDVVPWSGRSGTSYSQMEIIEGRRLVAHDAIFIRFPLKGRKNENLLIWTTTPWTLTSNVAAAVNRDLEYSIIRAVDGSVYYCASENLEHQRLEKQFKEKKEWIEGVPKLKTIAQIFKEHGGFTIEGSVKGSEMIGWEYEGPFDSLEAQSIPGGYPFTKPDLEQKKVNGVTCHKVIDGGKDNFGNDVVVAGEGTGIVHIAPGCGDIDNRIGKVQGLVDIAPLDEESKFIDGFGWLTGLCATDKHTKGKIIADLKNRNLLIHVEQYPHVYPHCWRSGDEL
;
A
#
# COMPACT_ATOMS: atom_id res chain seq x y z
N MET A 1 18.47 34.44 32.11
CA MET A 1 18.88 35.61 31.29
C MET A 1 17.68 36.10 30.49
N ASN A 2 17.58 37.39 30.21
CA ASN A 2 16.54 38.01 29.39
C ASN A 2 15.06 37.80 29.85
N GLN A 3 14.82 37.46 31.11
CA GLN A 3 13.48 37.31 31.67
C GLN A 3 12.67 38.60 31.48
N GLY A 4 11.41 38.47 31.00
CA GLY A 4 10.54 39.60 30.72
C GLY A 4 10.80 40.30 29.37
N ARG A 5 11.74 39.82 28.56
CA ARG A 5 11.99 40.31 27.21
C ARG A 5 11.06 39.64 26.18
N SER A 6 11.16 40.08 24.94
CA SER A 6 10.43 39.44 23.83
C SER A 6 10.74 37.95 23.76
N LYS A 7 9.72 37.10 23.82
CA LYS A 7 9.89 35.63 23.79
C LYS A 7 10.24 35.15 22.42
N TRP A 8 11.15 34.20 22.34
CA TRP A 8 11.42 33.40 21.17
C TRP A 8 11.57 31.92 21.59
N SER A 9 10.91 31.05 20.88
CA SER A 9 11.04 29.60 21.10
C SER A 9 10.85 28.88 19.78
N PHE A 10 11.37 27.69 19.68
CA PHE A 10 11.03 26.74 18.64
C PHE A 10 10.61 25.42 19.29
N LEU A 11 9.81 24.67 18.57
CA LEU A 11 9.45 23.33 18.96
C LEU A 11 10.45 22.36 18.33
N ASP A 12 11.16 21.61 19.17
CA ASP A 12 12.07 20.57 18.70
C ASP A 12 11.31 19.28 18.38
N GLY A 13 11.53 18.70 17.19
CA GLY A 13 11.19 17.32 16.92
C GLY A 13 12.17 16.43 17.70
N PRO A 14 11.71 15.74 18.77
CA PRO A 14 12.62 15.03 19.66
C PRO A 14 13.20 13.80 19.00
N ILE A 15 14.45 13.46 19.35
CA ILE A 15 15.10 12.24 18.91
C ILE A 15 14.45 11.05 19.63
N THR A 16 14.19 9.97 18.89
CA THR A 16 13.73 8.71 19.50
C THR A 16 14.82 8.15 20.43
N ALA A 17 14.46 7.92 21.67
CA ALA A 17 15.39 7.47 22.73
C ALA A 17 15.60 5.94 22.66
N ASN A 18 16.10 5.43 21.54
CA ASN A 18 16.26 4.00 21.28
C ASN A 18 17.72 3.54 21.12
N ASN A 19 18.62 4.46 20.75
CA ASN A 19 20.05 4.22 20.49
C ASN A 19 20.88 5.48 20.81
N PRO A 20 22.24 5.40 20.84
CA PRO A 20 23.08 6.59 20.88
C PRO A 20 22.82 7.50 19.68
N MET A 21 23.09 8.80 19.82
CA MET A 21 22.96 9.74 18.71
C MET A 21 23.90 9.37 17.54
N GLY A 22 23.36 9.37 16.33
CA GLY A 22 24.17 9.39 15.12
C GLY A 22 24.71 10.78 14.78
N VAL A 23 25.63 10.86 13.83
CA VAL A 23 26.25 12.12 13.36
C VAL A 23 25.20 13.14 12.89
N HIS A 24 24.17 12.69 12.18
CA HIS A 24 23.08 13.54 11.69
C HIS A 24 22.27 14.18 12.83
N HIS A 25 22.07 13.47 13.95
CA HIS A 25 21.42 14.02 15.13
C HIS A 25 22.30 15.12 15.77
N ALA A 26 23.61 14.86 15.89
CA ALA A 26 24.55 15.84 16.39
C ALA A 26 24.60 17.11 15.53
N TRP A 27 24.61 16.95 14.20
CA TRP A 27 24.56 18.07 13.25
C TRP A 27 23.27 18.89 13.43
N GLY A 28 22.10 18.24 13.43
CA GLY A 28 20.83 18.92 13.64
C GLY A 28 20.77 19.68 14.96
N ARG A 29 21.26 19.08 16.06
CA ARG A 29 21.34 19.74 17.39
C ARG A 29 22.27 20.95 17.37
N THR A 30 23.42 20.87 16.73
CA THR A 30 24.37 21.98 16.60
C THR A 30 23.74 23.18 15.88
N LEU A 31 23.02 22.94 14.78
CA LEU A 31 22.31 24.02 14.07
C LEU A 31 21.22 24.66 14.92
N LYS A 32 20.41 23.87 15.63
CA LYS A 32 19.37 24.38 16.54
C LYS A 32 19.97 25.21 17.67
N ASP A 33 21.08 24.75 18.27
CA ASP A 33 21.79 25.44 19.35
C ASP A 33 22.34 26.79 18.88
N LEU A 34 22.87 26.87 17.68
CA LEU A 34 23.33 28.12 17.07
C LEU A 34 22.24 29.19 17.07
N TYR A 35 21.02 28.83 16.57
CA TYR A 35 19.90 29.77 16.53
C TYR A 35 19.46 30.18 17.94
N GLN A 36 19.38 29.26 18.88
CA GLN A 36 19.03 29.57 20.26
C GLN A 36 20.04 30.53 20.90
N ARG A 37 21.32 30.27 20.75
CA ARG A 37 22.37 31.13 21.29
C ARG A 37 22.34 32.54 20.68
N TYR A 38 22.17 32.62 19.35
CA TYR A 38 22.02 33.90 18.66
C TYR A 38 20.84 34.69 19.22
N LYS A 39 19.69 34.06 19.38
CA LYS A 39 18.47 34.72 19.93
C LYS A 39 18.68 35.16 21.38
N ALA A 40 19.34 34.36 22.20
CA ALA A 40 19.69 34.74 23.56
C ALA A 40 20.61 35.97 23.58
N MET A 41 21.63 35.99 22.72
CA MET A 41 22.58 37.12 22.60
C MET A 41 21.89 38.41 22.10
N THR A 42 20.89 38.30 21.28
CA THR A 42 20.08 39.42 20.78
C THR A 42 18.96 39.85 21.74
N GLY A 43 18.95 39.32 22.97
CA GLY A 43 18.12 39.79 24.06
C GLY A 43 16.71 39.15 24.14
N HIS A 44 16.47 38.01 23.46
CA HIS A 44 15.19 37.31 23.59
C HIS A 44 15.18 36.42 24.85
N GLU A 45 14.02 36.30 25.45
CA GLU A 45 13.73 35.27 26.46
C GLU A 45 13.44 33.95 25.75
N LEU A 46 14.20 32.90 26.11
CA LEU A 46 14.11 31.59 25.48
C LEU A 46 13.56 30.52 26.42
N ARG A 47 12.83 29.56 25.85
CA ARG A 47 12.50 28.29 26.48
C ARG A 47 13.46 27.20 25.97
N TYR A 48 14.39 26.80 26.78
CA TYR A 48 15.38 25.74 26.47
C TYR A 48 14.86 24.39 26.96
N GLN A 49 13.83 23.86 26.32
CA GLN A 49 13.28 22.56 26.71
C GLN A 49 13.72 21.48 25.75
N ASN A 50 14.37 20.43 26.28
CA ASN A 50 14.65 19.20 25.57
C ASN A 50 13.44 18.26 25.58
N GLY A 51 13.38 17.32 24.64
CA GLY A 51 12.37 16.28 24.59
C GLY A 51 12.94 14.96 24.11
N PHE A 52 12.20 13.88 24.40
CA PHE A 52 12.49 12.54 23.93
C PHE A 52 11.23 11.92 23.34
N ASP A 53 11.36 11.38 22.13
CA ASP A 53 10.38 10.50 21.53
C ASP A 53 10.57 9.10 22.14
N CYS A 54 9.50 8.57 22.70
CA CYS A 54 9.55 7.38 23.55
C CYS A 54 8.82 6.17 22.99
N GLN A 55 8.11 6.32 21.89
CA GLN A 55 7.27 5.26 21.31
C GLN A 55 7.65 4.97 19.86
N GLY A 56 6.91 3.98 19.32
CA GLY A 56 6.94 3.59 17.93
C GLY A 56 7.91 2.47 17.60
N LEU A 57 7.88 2.05 16.36
CA LEU A 57 8.59 0.88 15.85
C LEU A 57 10.11 0.91 16.08
N TRP A 58 10.72 2.10 16.12
CA TRP A 58 12.15 2.24 16.39
C TRP A 58 12.57 1.70 17.75
N VAL A 59 11.73 1.87 18.78
CA VAL A 59 11.98 1.31 20.11
C VAL A 59 11.67 -0.19 20.12
N GLU A 60 10.51 -0.56 19.56
CA GLU A 60 10.03 -1.95 19.52
C GLU A 60 11.02 -2.88 18.83
N ILE A 61 11.45 -2.55 17.61
CA ILE A 61 12.36 -3.39 16.81
C ILE A 61 13.67 -3.66 17.54
N GLU A 62 14.21 -2.69 18.24
CA GLU A 62 15.44 -2.89 18.97
C GLU A 62 15.25 -3.82 20.18
N VAL A 63 14.08 -3.74 20.85
CA VAL A 63 13.73 -4.67 21.93
C VAL A 63 13.42 -6.07 21.38
N GLU A 64 12.73 -6.17 20.26
CA GLU A 64 12.48 -7.44 19.56
C GLU A 64 13.80 -8.15 19.21
N LYS A 65 14.78 -7.40 18.70
CA LYS A 65 16.13 -7.93 18.40
C LYS A 65 16.84 -8.42 19.66
N GLU A 66 16.77 -7.65 20.76
CA GLU A 66 17.37 -8.05 22.04
C GLU A 66 16.74 -9.34 22.60
N LEU A 67 15.44 -9.54 22.37
CA LEU A 67 14.69 -10.71 22.81
C LEU A 67 14.72 -11.88 21.81
N GLY A 68 15.25 -11.66 20.60
CA GLY A 68 15.33 -12.68 19.55
C GLY A 68 13.98 -12.98 18.89
N PHE A 69 13.04 -12.02 18.89
CA PHE A 69 11.73 -12.17 18.27
C PHE A 69 11.80 -12.10 16.74
N THR A 70 10.96 -12.86 16.08
CA THR A 70 10.90 -12.93 14.61
C THR A 70 9.56 -12.45 14.05
N THR A 71 8.50 -12.49 14.85
CA THR A 71 7.14 -12.06 14.49
C THR A 71 6.52 -11.21 15.59
N LYS A 72 5.49 -10.44 15.27
CA LYS A 72 4.70 -9.68 16.27
C LYS A 72 3.99 -10.60 17.27
N ARG A 73 3.63 -11.82 16.90
CA ARG A 73 3.04 -12.82 17.81
C ARG A 73 3.98 -13.24 18.92
N ASP A 74 5.30 -13.11 18.74
CA ASP A 74 6.26 -13.38 19.81
C ASP A 74 6.10 -12.37 20.95
N VAL A 75 5.73 -11.13 20.65
CA VAL A 75 5.41 -10.09 21.65
C VAL A 75 4.19 -10.49 22.49
N GLU A 76 3.13 -10.99 21.84
CA GLU A 76 1.92 -11.46 22.53
C GLU A 76 2.24 -12.64 23.45
N ARG A 77 3.02 -13.63 22.95
CA ARG A 77 3.44 -14.79 23.74
C ARG A 77 4.33 -14.42 24.92
N TYR A 78 5.21 -13.43 24.74
CA TYR A 78 6.06 -12.91 25.82
C TYR A 78 5.25 -12.15 26.87
N GLY A 79 4.17 -11.50 26.45
CA GLY A 79 3.26 -10.70 27.25
C GLY A 79 3.50 -9.20 27.02
N ILE A 80 2.44 -8.52 26.57
CA ILE A 80 2.46 -7.10 26.17
C ILE A 80 3.01 -6.21 27.28
N GLU A 81 2.57 -6.39 28.53
CA GLU A 81 3.06 -5.60 29.67
C GLU A 81 4.57 -5.73 29.88
N LYS A 82 5.08 -6.97 29.83
CA LYS A 82 6.52 -7.24 29.96
C LYS A 82 7.30 -6.58 28.84
N PHE A 83 6.80 -6.66 27.62
CA PHE A 83 7.42 -6.05 26.45
C PHE A 83 7.44 -4.53 26.55
N VAL A 84 6.32 -3.91 26.93
CA VAL A 84 6.24 -2.45 27.13
C VAL A 84 7.22 -1.98 28.22
N ASN A 85 7.35 -2.74 29.30
CA ASN A 85 8.33 -2.41 30.35
C ASN A 85 9.77 -2.47 29.82
N LYS A 86 10.10 -3.44 28.97
CA LYS A 86 11.41 -3.50 28.29
C LYS A 86 11.63 -2.29 27.37
N CYS A 87 10.62 -1.86 26.64
CA CYS A 87 10.68 -0.64 25.84
C CYS A 87 10.94 0.61 26.71
N LYS A 88 10.24 0.74 27.84
CA LYS A 88 10.45 1.84 28.79
C LYS A 88 11.87 1.83 29.38
N GLU A 89 12.38 0.66 29.79
CA GLU A 89 13.77 0.52 30.28
C GLU A 89 14.78 0.98 29.22
N ARG A 90 14.58 0.60 27.95
CA ARG A 90 15.42 1.02 26.84
C ARG A 90 15.38 2.54 26.64
N VAL A 91 14.19 3.13 26.62
CA VAL A 91 14.02 4.59 26.51
C VAL A 91 14.74 5.34 27.64
N GLN A 92 14.59 4.90 28.89
CA GLN A 92 15.27 5.49 30.04
C GLN A 92 16.81 5.42 29.91
N LYS A 93 17.32 4.29 29.44
CA LYS A 93 18.77 4.12 29.21
C LYS A 93 19.27 5.09 28.13
N TYR A 94 18.62 5.13 26.97
CA TYR A 94 19.14 5.91 25.87
C TYR A 94 18.80 7.39 25.92
N SER A 95 17.76 7.82 26.63
CA SER A 95 17.54 9.23 26.93
C SER A 95 18.69 9.81 27.75
N LYS A 96 19.20 9.06 28.71
CA LYS A 96 20.41 9.45 29.48
C LYS A 96 21.64 9.52 28.57
N VAL A 97 21.89 8.49 27.76
CA VAL A 97 23.05 8.46 26.85
C VAL A 97 22.99 9.65 25.87
N GLN A 98 21.84 9.93 25.28
CA GLN A 98 21.67 11.06 24.36
C GLN A 98 21.81 12.42 25.06
N SER A 99 21.35 12.55 26.30
CA SER A 99 21.59 13.74 27.12
C SER A 99 23.12 13.97 27.36
N ASP A 100 23.84 12.95 27.81
CA ASP A 100 25.28 13.03 28.05
C ASP A 100 26.04 13.38 26.75
N GLN A 101 25.69 12.77 25.62
CA GLN A 101 26.27 13.09 24.32
C GLN A 101 25.99 14.55 23.92
N SER A 102 24.77 15.04 24.15
CA SER A 102 24.36 16.40 23.79
C SER A 102 25.06 17.45 24.69
N ILE A 103 25.18 17.16 25.96
CA ILE A 103 25.96 17.99 26.90
C ILE A 103 27.42 18.06 26.45
N ARG A 104 28.01 16.93 26.05
CA ARG A 104 29.37 16.90 25.53
C ARG A 104 29.56 17.71 24.24
N LEU A 105 28.52 17.76 23.36
CA LEU A 105 28.51 18.64 22.19
C LEU A 105 28.39 20.13 22.56
N GLY A 106 28.11 20.45 23.83
CA GLY A 106 27.85 21.80 24.29
C GLY A 106 26.43 22.28 23.96
N TYR A 107 25.50 21.40 23.64
CA TYR A 107 24.12 21.77 23.37
C TYR A 107 23.44 22.36 24.60
N TRP A 108 22.92 23.56 24.47
CA TRP A 108 22.47 24.38 25.58
C TRP A 108 20.97 24.23 25.86
N MET A 109 20.60 23.41 26.81
CA MET A 109 19.23 23.07 27.16
C MET A 109 19.01 23.03 28.64
N ASP A 110 17.76 23.18 29.06
CA ASP A 110 17.31 22.87 30.44
C ASP A 110 17.06 21.35 30.53
N TRP A 111 18.14 20.62 30.82
CA TRP A 111 18.13 19.15 30.87
C TRP A 111 17.25 18.60 31.99
N ASN A 112 17.07 19.34 33.09
CA ASN A 112 16.26 18.92 34.25
C ASN A 112 14.75 19.01 33.95
N ASN A 113 14.36 19.74 32.93
CA ASN A 113 12.98 19.96 32.55
C ASN A 113 12.68 19.39 31.15
N SER A 114 13.29 18.25 30.85
CA SER A 114 13.03 17.54 29.59
C SER A 114 11.63 16.92 29.62
N TYR A 115 10.92 16.96 28.49
CA TYR A 115 9.65 16.25 28.32
C TYR A 115 9.87 14.87 27.72
N TYR A 116 8.97 13.94 28.02
CA TYR A 116 8.94 12.58 27.49
C TYR A 116 7.56 12.34 26.88
N THR A 117 7.51 11.89 25.62
CA THR A 117 6.23 11.66 24.95
C THR A 117 5.42 10.53 25.59
N MET A 118 6.02 9.69 26.42
CA MET A 118 5.34 8.67 27.22
C MET A 118 4.81 9.15 28.56
N SER A 119 5.00 10.45 28.93
CA SER A 119 4.53 10.95 30.22
C SER A 119 3.01 11.10 30.26
N ASP A 120 2.45 11.04 31.47
CA ASP A 120 1.01 11.17 31.67
C ASP A 120 0.49 12.54 31.23
N GLU A 121 1.25 13.61 31.49
CA GLU A 121 0.89 14.97 31.06
C GLU A 121 0.79 15.08 29.54
N ASN A 122 1.72 14.47 28.82
CA ASN A 122 1.67 14.43 27.37
C ASN A 122 0.46 13.64 26.88
N ASN A 123 0.24 12.46 27.43
CA ASN A 123 -0.88 11.59 27.08
C ASN A 123 -2.23 12.25 27.37
N TYR A 124 -2.40 12.88 28.53
CA TYR A 124 -3.66 13.57 28.87
C TYR A 124 -3.91 14.78 27.96
N THR A 125 -2.87 15.48 27.54
CA THR A 125 -3.00 16.57 26.58
C THR A 125 -3.49 16.08 25.22
N ILE A 126 -2.94 14.94 24.73
CA ILE A 126 -3.40 14.28 23.51
C ILE A 126 -4.86 13.82 23.65
N TRP A 127 -5.21 13.20 24.78
CA TRP A 127 -6.59 12.76 25.04
C TRP A 127 -7.58 13.94 25.07
N ALA A 128 -7.22 15.06 25.67
CA ALA A 128 -8.07 16.25 25.68
C ALA A 128 -8.28 16.79 24.26
N PHE A 129 -7.24 16.75 23.43
CA PHE A 129 -7.34 17.15 22.01
C PHE A 129 -8.25 16.19 21.21
N LEU A 130 -8.04 14.87 21.36
CA LEU A 130 -8.88 13.87 20.69
C LEU A 130 -10.34 13.95 21.12
N LYS A 131 -10.60 14.17 22.43
CA LYS A 131 -11.95 14.39 22.94
C LYS A 131 -12.64 15.58 22.25
N LYS A 132 -11.93 16.70 22.13
CA LYS A 132 -12.46 17.87 21.43
C LYS A 132 -12.81 17.58 19.97
N LEU A 133 -11.92 16.86 19.26
CA LEU A 133 -12.17 16.46 17.85
C LEU A 133 -13.37 15.52 17.75
N PHE A 134 -13.55 14.60 18.70
CA PHE A 134 -14.70 13.71 18.76
C PHE A 134 -16.01 14.49 18.99
N GLU A 135 -16.02 15.43 19.94
CA GLU A 135 -17.17 16.31 20.21
C GLU A 135 -17.54 17.18 19.00
N GLU A 136 -16.56 17.51 18.16
CA GLU A 136 -16.76 18.23 16.90
C GLU A 136 -17.10 17.32 15.69
N ASN A 137 -17.31 16.01 15.90
CA ASN A 137 -17.57 14.99 14.85
C ASN A 137 -16.47 14.92 13.76
N LYS A 138 -15.22 15.18 14.14
CA LYS A 138 -14.06 15.10 13.24
C LYS A 138 -13.32 13.76 13.34
N ILE A 139 -13.68 12.94 14.32
CA ILE A 139 -13.17 11.57 14.49
C ILE A 139 -14.31 10.59 14.29
N TYR A 140 -14.09 9.62 13.43
CA TYR A 140 -15.02 8.53 13.16
C TYR A 140 -14.26 7.23 12.93
N MET A 141 -14.93 6.10 13.09
CA MET A 141 -14.41 4.79 12.75
C MET A 141 -14.56 4.56 11.24
N GLY A 142 -13.51 4.16 10.59
CA GLY A 142 -13.51 3.88 9.15
C GLY A 142 -12.40 2.91 8.76
N THR A 143 -12.44 2.50 7.50
CA THR A 143 -11.42 1.64 6.88
C THR A 143 -10.76 2.38 5.73
N ASP A 144 -9.48 2.08 5.49
CA ASP A 144 -8.74 2.57 4.34
C ASP A 144 -7.74 1.51 3.86
N VAL A 145 -7.23 1.68 2.65
CA VAL A 145 -6.20 0.80 2.09
C VAL A 145 -4.86 1.50 2.21
N VAL A 146 -3.91 0.83 2.85
CA VAL A 146 -2.57 1.35 3.09
C VAL A 146 -1.52 0.29 2.76
N PRO A 147 -0.31 0.67 2.33
CA PRO A 147 0.80 -0.26 2.23
C PRO A 147 1.11 -0.86 3.60
N TRP A 148 1.23 -2.19 3.65
CA TRP A 148 1.33 -2.95 4.89
C TRP A 148 2.45 -3.98 4.83
N SER A 149 3.20 -4.14 5.92
CA SER A 149 4.15 -5.23 6.08
C SER A 149 3.60 -6.30 7.01
N GLY A 150 3.33 -7.48 6.49
CA GLY A 150 2.86 -8.62 7.30
C GLY A 150 3.90 -9.07 8.33
N ARG A 151 5.19 -8.88 8.08
CA ARG A 151 6.24 -9.19 9.04
C ARG A 151 6.30 -8.20 10.20
N SER A 152 6.22 -6.90 9.89
CA SER A 152 6.30 -5.84 10.90
C SER A 152 4.95 -5.53 11.54
N GLY A 153 3.84 -6.04 10.99
CA GLY A 153 2.48 -5.80 11.48
C GLY A 153 2.11 -4.32 11.53
N THR A 154 2.50 -3.56 10.49
CA THR A 154 2.28 -2.10 10.46
C THR A 154 2.15 -1.55 9.05
N SER A 155 1.49 -0.40 8.95
CA SER A 155 1.40 0.41 7.73
C SER A 155 2.66 1.26 7.52
N TYR A 156 2.82 1.76 6.29
CA TYR A 156 3.93 2.60 5.87
C TYR A 156 3.44 3.92 5.29
N SER A 157 4.12 5.00 5.67
CA SER A 157 3.91 6.33 5.07
C SER A 157 4.50 6.38 3.65
N GLN A 158 4.06 7.37 2.86
CA GLN A 158 4.58 7.60 1.50
C GLN A 158 6.11 7.82 1.49
N MET A 159 6.67 8.48 2.50
CA MET A 159 8.12 8.69 2.60
C MET A 159 8.86 7.38 2.82
N GLU A 160 8.37 6.53 3.70
CA GLU A 160 8.97 5.21 3.96
C GLU A 160 8.90 4.30 2.74
N ILE A 161 7.83 4.39 1.95
CA ILE A 161 7.69 3.65 0.68
C ILE A 161 8.76 4.09 -0.32
N ILE A 162 9.02 5.41 -0.44
CA ILE A 162 10.02 5.94 -1.37
C ILE A 162 11.41 5.41 -1.04
N GLU A 163 11.78 5.35 0.24
CA GLU A 163 13.07 4.82 0.69
C GLU A 163 13.19 3.30 0.48
N GLY A 164 12.07 2.58 0.53
CA GLY A 164 12.01 1.12 0.37
C GLY A 164 11.87 0.65 -1.09
N ARG A 165 11.84 1.53 -2.08
CA ARG A 165 11.65 1.14 -3.49
C ARG A 165 12.82 0.33 -4.03
N ARG A 166 12.51 -0.82 -4.64
CA ARG A 166 13.49 -1.69 -5.29
C ARG A 166 13.02 -2.09 -6.68
N LEU A 167 13.98 -2.26 -7.57
CA LEU A 167 13.73 -2.85 -8.87
C LEU A 167 13.64 -4.37 -8.74
N VAL A 168 12.50 -4.92 -9.09
CA VAL A 168 12.21 -6.36 -9.02
C VAL A 168 11.51 -6.83 -10.29
N ALA A 169 11.50 -8.15 -10.52
CA ALA A 169 10.70 -8.76 -11.57
C ALA A 169 9.66 -9.68 -10.92
N HIS A 170 8.39 -9.39 -11.19
CA HIS A 170 7.26 -10.20 -10.74
C HIS A 170 6.63 -10.98 -11.88
N ASP A 171 6.01 -12.12 -11.53
CA ASP A 171 5.12 -12.81 -12.46
C ASP A 171 3.89 -11.96 -12.72
N ALA A 172 3.83 -11.35 -13.89
CA ALA A 172 2.64 -10.69 -14.40
C ALA A 172 1.85 -11.65 -15.27
N ILE A 173 0.53 -11.56 -15.21
CA ILE A 173 -0.34 -12.47 -15.93
C ILE A 173 -1.36 -11.75 -16.82
N PHE A 174 -1.65 -12.34 -17.96
CA PHE A 174 -2.79 -12.01 -18.79
C PHE A 174 -3.89 -13.04 -18.56
N ILE A 175 -5.06 -12.58 -18.23
CA ILE A 175 -6.23 -13.44 -18.01
C ILE A 175 -7.44 -12.92 -18.76
N ARG A 176 -8.39 -13.82 -18.99
CA ARG A 176 -9.69 -13.48 -19.58
C ARG A 176 -10.75 -13.36 -18.48
N PHE A 177 -11.61 -12.35 -18.62
CA PHE A 177 -12.89 -12.25 -17.89
C PHE A 177 -14.02 -12.48 -18.90
N PRO A 178 -14.69 -13.64 -18.87
CA PRO A 178 -15.78 -13.95 -19.78
C PRO A 178 -16.95 -12.97 -19.63
N LEU A 179 -17.45 -12.42 -20.73
CA LEU A 179 -18.60 -11.52 -20.72
C LEU A 179 -19.91 -12.30 -20.62
N LYS A 180 -20.78 -11.91 -19.69
CA LYS A 180 -22.11 -12.51 -19.51
C LYS A 180 -22.99 -12.17 -20.72
N GLY A 181 -23.73 -13.18 -21.21
CA GLY A 181 -24.63 -13.02 -22.36
C GLY A 181 -23.92 -12.87 -23.71
N ARG A 182 -22.60 -12.95 -23.79
CA ARG A 182 -21.81 -12.87 -25.02
C ARG A 182 -20.94 -14.10 -25.18
N LYS A 183 -21.25 -14.94 -26.12
CA LYS A 183 -20.57 -16.23 -26.31
C LYS A 183 -19.14 -16.03 -26.79
N ASN A 184 -18.18 -16.59 -26.05
CA ASN A 184 -16.74 -16.56 -26.33
C ASN A 184 -16.12 -15.14 -26.36
N GLU A 185 -16.77 -14.13 -25.80
CA GLU A 185 -16.22 -12.77 -25.69
C GLU A 185 -15.65 -12.55 -24.29
N ASN A 186 -14.49 -11.90 -24.21
CA ASN A 186 -13.74 -11.76 -22.98
C ASN A 186 -13.08 -10.39 -22.87
N LEU A 187 -13.04 -9.81 -21.67
CA LEU A 187 -12.12 -8.73 -21.38
C LEU A 187 -10.72 -9.32 -21.20
N LEU A 188 -9.71 -8.71 -21.80
CA LEU A 188 -8.31 -9.07 -21.56
C LEU A 188 -7.76 -8.24 -20.42
N ILE A 189 -7.46 -8.88 -19.29
CA ILE A 189 -6.95 -8.24 -18.08
C ILE A 189 -5.47 -8.58 -17.92
N TRP A 190 -4.69 -7.62 -17.43
CA TRP A 190 -3.29 -7.81 -17.06
C TRP A 190 -3.06 -7.32 -15.63
N THR A 191 -2.30 -8.10 -14.84
CA THR A 191 -1.93 -7.72 -13.47
C THR A 191 -0.56 -8.27 -13.08
N THR A 192 0.17 -7.50 -12.27
CA THR A 192 1.42 -7.91 -11.61
C THR A 192 1.18 -8.53 -10.24
N THR A 193 -0.04 -8.44 -9.72
CA THR A 193 -0.45 -8.90 -8.38
C THR A 193 -1.60 -9.89 -8.45
N PRO A 194 -1.36 -11.14 -8.88
CA PRO A 194 -2.43 -12.13 -9.11
C PRO A 194 -3.31 -12.42 -7.89
N TRP A 195 -2.80 -12.24 -6.67
CA TRP A 195 -3.57 -12.50 -5.46
C TRP A 195 -4.74 -11.53 -5.28
N THR A 196 -4.66 -10.29 -5.80
CA THR A 196 -5.75 -9.30 -5.70
C THR A 196 -6.99 -9.68 -6.53
N LEU A 197 -6.83 -10.59 -7.50
CA LEU A 197 -7.94 -11.11 -8.29
C LEU A 197 -9.00 -11.84 -7.44
N THR A 198 -8.62 -12.35 -6.28
CA THR A 198 -9.54 -12.98 -5.32
C THR A 198 -10.54 -11.99 -4.73
N SER A 199 -10.23 -10.70 -4.82
CA SER A 199 -11.03 -9.58 -4.33
C SER A 199 -11.53 -8.68 -5.47
N ASN A 200 -11.49 -9.18 -6.71
CA ASN A 200 -12.03 -8.44 -7.86
C ASN A 200 -13.51 -8.16 -7.67
N VAL A 201 -13.97 -6.94 -7.97
CA VAL A 201 -15.39 -6.55 -7.93
C VAL A 201 -15.82 -5.79 -9.19
N ALA A 202 -14.90 -5.20 -9.95
CA ALA A 202 -15.22 -4.50 -11.20
C ALA A 202 -14.05 -4.56 -12.17
N ALA A 203 -14.29 -4.18 -13.44
CA ALA A 203 -13.28 -3.92 -14.44
C ALA A 203 -13.43 -2.47 -14.93
N ALA A 204 -12.37 -1.68 -14.87
CA ALA A 204 -12.40 -0.28 -15.27
C ALA A 204 -11.84 -0.09 -16.68
N VAL A 205 -12.52 0.76 -17.44
CA VAL A 205 -12.09 1.24 -18.77
C VAL A 205 -11.99 2.76 -18.77
N ASN A 206 -11.30 3.33 -19.72
CA ASN A 206 -11.38 4.75 -20.00
C ASN A 206 -12.46 4.96 -21.08
N ARG A 207 -13.48 5.76 -20.79
CA ARG A 207 -14.62 5.99 -21.66
C ARG A 207 -14.27 6.57 -23.02
N ASP A 208 -13.13 7.27 -23.11
CA ASP A 208 -12.71 8.00 -24.31
C ASP A 208 -11.75 7.20 -25.19
N LEU A 209 -11.22 6.06 -24.70
CA LEU A 209 -10.35 5.18 -25.47
C LEU A 209 -11.14 4.24 -26.40
N GLU A 210 -10.50 3.87 -27.49
CA GLU A 210 -10.96 2.82 -28.41
C GLU A 210 -10.39 1.47 -27.98
N TYR A 211 -11.24 0.44 -27.99
CA TYR A 211 -10.88 -0.93 -27.63
C TYR A 211 -11.04 -1.84 -28.85
N SER A 212 -9.96 -2.47 -29.28
CA SER A 212 -9.96 -3.41 -30.39
C SER A 212 -10.74 -4.68 -30.08
N ILE A 213 -11.50 -5.17 -31.04
CA ILE A 213 -12.18 -6.46 -31.03
C ILE A 213 -11.24 -7.46 -31.69
N ILE A 214 -10.62 -8.32 -30.91
CA ILE A 214 -9.56 -9.24 -31.34
C ILE A 214 -10.13 -10.64 -31.35
N ARG A 215 -10.20 -11.26 -32.53
CA ARG A 215 -10.57 -12.67 -32.65
C ARG A 215 -9.32 -13.54 -32.76
N ALA A 216 -9.12 -14.41 -31.77
CA ALA A 216 -8.07 -15.42 -31.76
C ALA A 216 -8.44 -16.62 -32.65
N VAL A 217 -7.44 -17.44 -33.00
CA VAL A 217 -7.62 -18.61 -33.89
C VAL A 217 -8.57 -19.66 -33.28
N ASP A 218 -8.65 -19.76 -31.95
CA ASP A 218 -9.58 -20.66 -31.26
C ASP A 218 -11.05 -20.18 -31.29
N GLY A 219 -11.32 -19.05 -31.94
CA GLY A 219 -12.63 -18.43 -32.03
C GLY A 219 -13.03 -17.56 -30.85
N SER A 220 -12.16 -17.44 -29.81
CA SER A 220 -12.39 -16.53 -28.70
C SER A 220 -12.17 -15.08 -29.13
N VAL A 221 -12.99 -14.18 -28.61
CA VAL A 221 -12.87 -12.73 -28.84
C VAL A 221 -12.36 -12.07 -27.56
N TYR A 222 -11.46 -11.11 -27.73
CA TYR A 222 -10.87 -10.34 -26.64
C TYR A 222 -10.97 -8.84 -26.90
N TYR A 223 -11.15 -8.09 -25.83
CA TYR A 223 -11.14 -6.64 -25.83
C TYR A 223 -9.91 -6.11 -25.12
N CYS A 224 -9.14 -5.23 -25.75
CA CYS A 224 -8.07 -4.43 -25.12
C CYS A 224 -7.98 -3.07 -25.80
N ALA A 225 -7.42 -2.07 -25.13
CA ALA A 225 -7.23 -0.75 -25.73
C ALA A 225 -6.41 -0.87 -27.03
N SER A 226 -6.88 -0.24 -28.10
CA SER A 226 -6.29 -0.38 -29.44
C SER A 226 -4.83 0.06 -29.48
N GLU A 227 -4.49 1.11 -28.77
CA GLU A 227 -3.11 1.61 -28.68
C GLU A 227 -2.18 0.64 -27.93
N ASN A 228 -2.71 -0.23 -27.06
CA ASN A 228 -1.92 -1.15 -26.25
C ASN A 228 -1.53 -2.42 -27.01
N LEU A 229 -2.18 -2.71 -28.14
CA LEU A 229 -1.97 -3.96 -28.88
C LEU A 229 -0.53 -4.16 -29.35
N GLU A 230 0.08 -3.12 -29.92
CA GLU A 230 1.48 -3.14 -30.39
C GLU A 230 2.43 -2.35 -29.46
N HIS A 231 1.92 -1.83 -28.32
CA HIS A 231 2.71 -1.04 -27.41
C HIS A 231 3.62 -1.91 -26.56
N GLN A 232 4.89 -1.47 -26.37
CA GLN A 232 5.80 -2.12 -25.43
C GLN A 232 5.52 -1.60 -24.01
N ARG A 233 5.00 -2.47 -23.16
CA ARG A 233 4.58 -2.18 -21.77
C ARG A 233 5.76 -2.14 -20.83
N LEU A 234 6.48 -1.03 -20.82
CA LEU A 234 7.60 -0.78 -19.92
C LEU A 234 7.37 0.50 -19.16
N GLU A 235 7.71 0.51 -17.88
CA GLU A 235 7.78 1.75 -17.12
C GLU A 235 8.73 2.76 -17.79
N LYS A 236 8.38 4.04 -17.67
CA LYS A 236 9.11 5.15 -18.30
C LYS A 236 10.61 5.11 -17.98
N GLN A 237 10.98 4.82 -16.75
CA GLN A 237 12.38 4.72 -16.32
C GLN A 237 13.20 3.70 -17.11
N PHE A 238 12.62 2.55 -17.49
CA PHE A 238 13.32 1.56 -18.33
C PHE A 238 13.45 2.02 -19.78
N LYS A 239 12.43 2.74 -20.28
CA LYS A 239 12.48 3.31 -21.64
C LYS A 239 13.56 4.38 -21.75
N GLU A 240 13.65 5.28 -20.75
CA GLU A 240 14.58 6.40 -20.74
C GLU A 240 16.03 6.00 -20.45
N LYS A 241 16.24 5.14 -19.44
CA LYS A 241 17.59 4.73 -19.02
C LYS A 241 18.13 3.52 -19.77
N LYS A 242 17.27 2.81 -20.52
CA LYS A 242 17.59 1.53 -21.19
C LYS A 242 18.11 0.47 -20.21
N GLU A 243 17.73 0.57 -18.95
CA GLU A 243 18.06 -0.40 -17.91
C GLU A 243 17.21 -1.67 -18.09
N TRP A 244 17.80 -2.80 -17.72
CA TRP A 244 17.11 -4.09 -17.72
C TRP A 244 17.58 -4.95 -16.55
N ILE A 245 16.72 -5.86 -16.09
CA ILE A 245 17.10 -6.81 -15.05
C ILE A 245 17.72 -8.04 -15.72
N GLU A 246 18.91 -8.40 -15.29
CA GLU A 246 19.60 -9.59 -15.82
C GLU A 246 18.76 -10.85 -15.64
N GLY A 247 18.70 -11.67 -16.68
CA GLY A 247 17.90 -12.90 -16.69
C GLY A 247 16.41 -12.74 -16.96
N VAL A 248 15.88 -11.50 -17.01
CA VAL A 248 14.48 -11.25 -17.36
C VAL A 248 14.33 -11.17 -18.88
N PRO A 249 13.45 -11.99 -19.51
CA PRO A 249 13.19 -11.92 -20.94
C PRO A 249 12.58 -10.57 -21.35
N LYS A 250 12.86 -10.13 -22.57
CA LYS A 250 12.17 -8.94 -23.11
C LYS A 250 10.67 -9.17 -23.16
N LEU A 251 9.91 -8.16 -22.74
CA LEU A 251 8.45 -8.21 -22.78
C LEU A 251 7.94 -8.25 -24.22
N LYS A 252 6.91 -9.04 -24.44
CA LYS A 252 6.19 -9.13 -25.71
C LYS A 252 5.05 -8.12 -25.75
N THR A 253 4.74 -7.59 -26.93
CA THR A 253 3.49 -6.86 -27.14
C THR A 253 2.30 -7.80 -27.06
N ILE A 254 1.10 -7.29 -26.82
CA ILE A 254 -0.13 -8.11 -26.81
C ILE A 254 -0.28 -8.83 -28.15
N ALA A 255 -0.02 -8.14 -29.26
CA ALA A 255 -0.06 -8.74 -30.60
C ALA A 255 0.93 -9.90 -30.77
N GLN A 256 2.16 -9.79 -30.22
CA GLN A 256 3.13 -10.87 -30.24
C GLN A 256 2.65 -12.09 -29.44
N ILE A 257 2.03 -11.86 -28.26
CA ILE A 257 1.44 -12.94 -27.46
C ILE A 257 0.37 -13.69 -28.29
N PHE A 258 -0.57 -12.99 -28.92
CA PHE A 258 -1.58 -13.63 -29.76
C PHE A 258 -1.01 -14.33 -31.00
N LYS A 259 0.06 -13.78 -31.63
CA LYS A 259 0.75 -14.44 -32.74
C LYS A 259 1.36 -15.80 -32.34
N GLU A 260 1.92 -15.89 -31.14
CA GLU A 260 2.46 -17.16 -30.60
C GLU A 260 1.35 -18.18 -30.28
N HIS A 261 0.15 -17.71 -29.95
CA HIS A 261 -1.03 -18.56 -29.74
C HIS A 261 -1.76 -18.94 -31.06
N GLY A 262 -1.11 -18.78 -32.19
CA GLY A 262 -1.62 -19.18 -33.52
C GLY A 262 -2.13 -18.04 -34.39
N GLY A 263 -2.14 -16.82 -33.88
CA GLY A 263 -2.55 -15.62 -34.63
C GLY A 263 -3.90 -15.05 -34.20
N PHE A 264 -4.25 -13.93 -34.81
CA PHE A 264 -5.51 -13.22 -34.55
C PHE A 264 -5.91 -12.34 -35.72
N THR A 265 -7.17 -11.88 -35.71
CA THR A 265 -7.70 -10.85 -36.60
C THR A 265 -8.35 -9.74 -35.79
N ILE A 266 -8.30 -8.51 -36.28
CA ILE A 266 -9.04 -7.38 -35.70
C ILE A 266 -10.34 -7.25 -36.44
N GLU A 267 -11.48 -7.38 -35.74
CA GLU A 267 -12.83 -7.33 -36.38
C GLU A 267 -13.44 -5.92 -36.30
N GLY A 268 -12.84 -5.01 -35.57
CA GLY A 268 -13.31 -3.65 -35.38
C GLY A 268 -12.85 -3.08 -34.03
N SER A 269 -13.49 -2.03 -33.62
CA SER A 269 -13.30 -1.40 -32.32
C SER A 269 -14.61 -0.97 -31.69
N VAL A 270 -14.58 -0.72 -30.37
CA VAL A 270 -15.68 -0.20 -29.59
C VAL A 270 -15.15 0.86 -28.65
N LYS A 271 -15.90 1.93 -28.39
CA LYS A 271 -15.51 2.92 -27.40
C LYS A 271 -15.68 2.41 -25.98
N GLY A 272 -14.80 2.81 -25.08
CA GLY A 272 -14.91 2.48 -23.67
C GLY A 272 -16.26 2.90 -23.07
N SER A 273 -16.81 4.04 -23.51
CA SER A 273 -18.15 4.49 -23.11
C SER A 273 -19.27 3.51 -23.42
N GLU A 274 -19.12 2.71 -24.48
CA GLU A 274 -20.10 1.68 -24.89
C GLU A 274 -19.92 0.37 -24.11
N MET A 275 -18.74 0.14 -23.54
CA MET A 275 -18.42 -1.03 -22.71
C MET A 275 -18.94 -0.87 -21.28
N ILE A 276 -19.15 0.37 -20.80
CA ILE A 276 -19.64 0.62 -19.44
C ILE A 276 -20.99 -0.08 -19.24
N GLY A 277 -21.08 -0.84 -18.15
CA GLY A 277 -22.25 -1.65 -17.81
C GLY A 277 -22.23 -3.07 -18.34
N TRP A 278 -21.25 -3.48 -19.19
CA TRP A 278 -21.13 -4.88 -19.55
C TRP A 278 -20.82 -5.73 -18.32
N GLU A 279 -21.52 -6.87 -18.20
CA GLU A 279 -21.33 -7.78 -17.09
C GLU A 279 -20.35 -8.90 -17.47
N TYR A 280 -19.58 -9.36 -16.51
CA TYR A 280 -18.61 -10.43 -16.73
C TYR A 280 -18.63 -11.46 -15.57
N GLU A 281 -18.01 -12.62 -15.77
CA GLU A 281 -17.78 -13.63 -14.74
C GLU A 281 -16.44 -13.37 -14.08
N GLY A 282 -16.43 -13.18 -12.76
CA GLY A 282 -15.21 -12.94 -11.99
C GLY A 282 -14.35 -14.20 -11.87
N PRO A 283 -13.01 -14.03 -11.78
CA PRO A 283 -12.12 -15.18 -11.76
C PRO A 283 -12.23 -16.03 -10.48
N PHE A 284 -12.82 -15.49 -9.40
CA PHE A 284 -12.94 -16.14 -8.10
C PHE A 284 -14.34 -16.05 -7.48
N ASP A 285 -15.39 -16.00 -8.29
CA ASP A 285 -16.78 -15.92 -7.86
C ASP A 285 -17.23 -17.09 -6.93
N SER A 286 -16.50 -18.20 -6.98
CA SER A 286 -16.76 -19.36 -6.12
C SER A 286 -16.29 -19.20 -4.68
N LEU A 287 -15.51 -18.16 -4.37
CA LEU A 287 -15.09 -17.89 -3.00
C LEU A 287 -16.27 -17.35 -2.17
N GLU A 288 -16.39 -17.81 -0.93
CA GLU A 288 -17.44 -17.38 -0.01
C GLU A 288 -17.44 -15.84 0.16
N ALA A 289 -16.26 -15.23 0.32
CA ALA A 289 -16.10 -13.79 0.47
C ALA A 289 -16.74 -12.98 -0.68
N GLN A 290 -16.79 -13.52 -1.91
CA GLN A 290 -17.39 -12.86 -3.06
C GLN A 290 -18.93 -12.82 -2.99
N SER A 291 -19.56 -13.73 -2.24
CA SER A 291 -21.01 -13.86 -2.14
C SER A 291 -21.61 -13.09 -0.95
N ILE A 292 -20.78 -12.57 -0.03
CA ILE A 292 -21.26 -11.88 1.19
C ILE A 292 -21.82 -10.50 0.84
N PRO A 293 -23.08 -10.20 1.16
CA PRO A 293 -23.65 -8.88 0.94
C PRO A 293 -22.97 -7.80 1.78
N GLY A 294 -22.72 -6.65 1.18
CA GLY A 294 -22.10 -5.49 1.83
C GLY A 294 -20.59 -5.48 1.81
N GLY A 295 -19.92 -6.59 1.47
CA GLY A 295 -18.47 -6.73 1.47
C GLY A 295 -17.96 -7.72 2.52
N TYR A 296 -16.62 -7.88 2.60
CA TYR A 296 -15.99 -8.86 3.50
C TYR A 296 -14.54 -8.43 3.86
N PRO A 297 -14.07 -8.57 5.13
CA PRO A 297 -14.81 -9.05 6.31
C PRO A 297 -15.71 -7.97 6.93
N PHE A 298 -15.58 -6.74 6.49
CA PHE A 298 -16.38 -5.61 6.99
C PHE A 298 -17.49 -5.29 6.00
N THR A 299 -18.73 -5.31 6.46
CA THR A 299 -19.90 -5.01 5.62
C THR A 299 -20.24 -3.52 5.64
N LYS A 300 -20.66 -2.98 4.50
CA LYS A 300 -21.26 -1.66 4.37
C LYS A 300 -22.78 -1.82 4.51
N PRO A 301 -23.42 -1.28 5.58
CA PRO A 301 -24.84 -1.58 5.88
C PRO A 301 -25.81 -1.24 4.75
N ASP A 302 -25.57 -0.17 4.01
CA ASP A 302 -26.40 0.24 2.88
C ASP A 302 -26.31 -0.72 1.69
N LEU A 303 -25.13 -1.30 1.43
CA LEU A 303 -24.92 -2.31 0.39
C LEU A 303 -25.42 -3.69 0.84
N GLU A 304 -25.27 -4.02 2.13
CA GLU A 304 -25.83 -5.23 2.73
C GLU A 304 -27.35 -5.25 2.60
N GLN A 305 -28.02 -4.15 2.96
CA GLN A 305 -29.47 -4.01 2.82
C GLN A 305 -29.94 -4.17 1.37
N LYS A 306 -29.15 -3.67 0.41
CA LYS A 306 -29.40 -3.82 -1.03
C LYS A 306 -28.97 -5.17 -1.58
N LYS A 307 -28.40 -6.06 -0.75
CA LYS A 307 -27.86 -7.38 -1.12
C LYS A 307 -26.77 -7.30 -2.21
N VAL A 308 -26.01 -6.22 -2.24
CA VAL A 308 -24.88 -6.05 -3.17
C VAL A 308 -23.69 -6.83 -2.64
N ASN A 309 -23.07 -7.66 -3.47
CA ASN A 309 -21.86 -8.44 -3.15
C ASN A 309 -20.87 -8.38 -4.30
N GLY A 310 -19.70 -9.03 -4.20
CA GLY A 310 -18.69 -9.04 -5.23
C GLY A 310 -19.23 -9.49 -6.59
N VAL A 311 -19.91 -10.63 -6.62
CA VAL A 311 -20.46 -11.21 -7.86
C VAL A 311 -21.48 -10.29 -8.55
N THR A 312 -22.31 -9.59 -7.78
CA THR A 312 -23.29 -8.65 -8.34
C THR A 312 -22.67 -7.31 -8.79
N CYS A 313 -21.46 -7.01 -8.34
CA CYS A 313 -20.71 -5.83 -8.77
C CYS A 313 -19.98 -6.03 -10.09
N HIS A 314 -19.78 -7.25 -10.58
CA HIS A 314 -18.96 -7.55 -11.75
C HIS A 314 -19.51 -6.91 -13.04
N LYS A 315 -19.14 -5.63 -13.20
CA LYS A 315 -19.45 -4.80 -14.37
C LYS A 315 -18.24 -4.01 -14.83
N VAL A 316 -18.25 -3.68 -16.10
CA VAL A 316 -17.32 -2.68 -16.64
C VAL A 316 -17.78 -1.30 -16.17
N ILE A 317 -16.85 -0.54 -15.59
CA ILE A 317 -17.08 0.81 -15.06
C ILE A 317 -16.15 1.82 -15.72
N ASP A 318 -16.46 3.10 -15.59
CA ASP A 318 -15.52 4.17 -15.93
C ASP A 318 -14.45 4.28 -14.84
N GLY A 319 -13.18 4.19 -15.22
CA GLY A 319 -12.03 4.34 -14.29
C GLY A 319 -11.91 5.74 -13.70
N GLY A 320 -12.46 6.74 -14.40
CA GLY A 320 -12.42 8.12 -13.94
C GLY A 320 -11.02 8.69 -13.79
N LYS A 321 -10.87 9.65 -12.86
CA LYS A 321 -9.61 10.36 -12.61
C LYS A 321 -9.11 10.15 -11.18
N ASP A 322 -7.78 10.20 -11.03
CA ASP A 322 -7.12 10.20 -9.72
C ASP A 322 -7.26 11.57 -9.00
N ASN A 323 -6.69 11.70 -7.80
CA ASN A 323 -6.72 12.95 -7.02
C ASN A 323 -5.95 14.10 -7.67
N PHE A 324 -5.12 13.82 -8.66
CA PHE A 324 -4.33 14.81 -9.41
C PHE A 324 -4.97 15.18 -10.74
N GLY A 325 -6.13 14.58 -11.06
CA GLY A 325 -6.88 14.82 -12.30
C GLY A 325 -6.39 14.01 -13.50
N ASN A 326 -5.50 13.03 -13.31
CA ASN A 326 -5.04 12.12 -14.35
C ASN A 326 -6.04 10.96 -14.51
N ASP A 327 -6.17 10.46 -15.73
CA ASP A 327 -6.99 9.28 -15.99
C ASP A 327 -6.39 8.05 -15.29
N VAL A 328 -7.22 7.26 -14.61
CA VAL A 328 -6.79 6.02 -13.95
C VAL A 328 -6.47 4.93 -14.96
N VAL A 329 -7.23 4.88 -16.03
CA VAL A 329 -6.98 3.96 -17.15
C VAL A 329 -6.39 4.75 -18.30
N VAL A 330 -5.15 4.48 -18.67
CA VAL A 330 -4.42 5.20 -19.71
C VAL A 330 -3.97 4.28 -20.83
N ALA A 331 -3.82 4.85 -22.03
CA ALA A 331 -3.21 4.16 -23.14
C ALA A 331 -1.72 3.88 -22.87
N GLY A 332 -1.25 2.72 -23.32
CA GLY A 332 0.15 2.31 -23.16
C GLY A 332 0.46 1.59 -21.84
N GLU A 333 -0.50 1.39 -20.96
CA GLU A 333 -0.34 0.59 -19.73
C GLU A 333 -1.22 -0.66 -19.75
N GLY A 334 -0.63 -1.81 -19.40
CA GLY A 334 -1.33 -3.09 -19.36
C GLY A 334 -2.10 -3.40 -20.62
N THR A 335 -3.37 -3.73 -20.48
CA THR A 335 -4.33 -3.97 -21.58
C THR A 335 -5.27 -2.79 -21.82
N GLY A 336 -5.18 -1.72 -21.02
CA GLY A 336 -6.15 -0.63 -21.00
C GLY A 336 -7.48 -1.00 -20.35
N ILE A 337 -7.55 -2.18 -19.71
CA ILE A 337 -8.67 -2.60 -18.84
C ILE A 337 -8.06 -3.03 -17.51
N VAL A 338 -8.45 -2.35 -16.45
CA VAL A 338 -7.90 -2.57 -15.10
C VAL A 338 -8.92 -3.30 -14.23
N HIS A 339 -8.51 -4.41 -13.60
CA HIS A 339 -9.36 -5.03 -12.60
C HIS A 339 -9.38 -4.18 -11.33
N ILE A 340 -10.51 -4.07 -10.69
CA ILE A 340 -10.73 -3.23 -9.51
C ILE A 340 -10.98 -4.11 -8.28
N ALA A 341 -10.15 -3.94 -7.26
CA ALA A 341 -10.22 -4.64 -5.98
C ALA A 341 -10.15 -3.61 -4.82
N PRO A 342 -11.27 -2.99 -4.42
CA PRO A 342 -11.30 -1.89 -3.45
C PRO A 342 -10.74 -2.23 -2.07
N GLY A 343 -10.70 -3.50 -1.69
CA GLY A 343 -10.08 -3.97 -0.45
C GLY A 343 -8.55 -4.17 -0.53
N CYS A 344 -7.92 -3.94 -1.71
CA CYS A 344 -6.51 -4.26 -1.94
C CYS A 344 -5.68 -3.08 -2.47
N GLY A 345 -6.28 -2.15 -3.22
CA GLY A 345 -5.59 -1.02 -3.84
C GLY A 345 -6.16 0.34 -3.39
N ASP A 346 -5.30 1.33 -3.14
CA ASP A 346 -5.73 2.68 -2.73
C ASP A 346 -6.59 3.37 -3.82
N ILE A 347 -6.15 3.30 -5.08
CA ILE A 347 -6.90 3.86 -6.21
C ILE A 347 -8.23 3.11 -6.38
N ASP A 348 -8.20 1.78 -6.26
CA ASP A 348 -9.39 0.94 -6.38
C ASP A 348 -10.39 1.22 -5.27
N ASN A 349 -9.91 1.45 -4.04
CA ASN A 349 -10.75 1.81 -2.89
C ASN A 349 -11.48 3.13 -3.12
N ARG A 350 -10.80 4.13 -3.68
CA ARG A 350 -11.41 5.43 -4.02
C ARG A 350 -12.46 5.28 -5.13
N ILE A 351 -12.15 4.54 -6.18
CA ILE A 351 -13.13 4.22 -7.23
C ILE A 351 -14.33 3.49 -6.63
N GLY A 352 -14.07 2.50 -5.76
CA GLY A 352 -15.10 1.75 -5.06
C GLY A 352 -16.05 2.62 -4.24
N LYS A 353 -15.52 3.62 -3.52
CA LYS A 353 -16.30 4.60 -2.76
C LYS A 353 -17.20 5.46 -3.68
N VAL A 354 -16.66 5.91 -4.82
CA VAL A 354 -17.41 6.73 -5.79
C VAL A 354 -18.48 5.93 -6.52
N GLN A 355 -18.17 4.68 -6.91
CA GLN A 355 -19.04 3.81 -7.69
C GLN A 355 -19.99 2.97 -6.81
N GLY A 356 -19.91 3.06 -5.48
CA GLY A 356 -20.73 2.28 -4.57
C GLY A 356 -20.46 0.77 -4.62
N LEU A 357 -19.19 0.37 -4.77
CA LEU A 357 -18.77 -1.01 -4.79
C LEU A 357 -18.54 -1.55 -3.37
N VAL A 358 -18.62 -2.87 -3.23
CA VAL A 358 -18.22 -3.55 -1.98
C VAL A 358 -16.70 -3.58 -1.84
N ASP A 359 -16.22 -3.64 -0.58
CA ASP A 359 -14.82 -3.90 -0.29
C ASP A 359 -14.65 -5.36 0.12
N ILE A 360 -13.72 -6.05 -0.53
CA ILE A 360 -13.32 -7.41 -0.14
C ILE A 360 -11.83 -7.34 0.22
N ALA A 361 -11.55 -7.42 1.53
CA ALA A 361 -10.20 -7.32 2.07
C ALA A 361 -9.72 -8.72 2.51
N PRO A 362 -8.81 -9.35 1.74
CA PRO A 362 -8.54 -10.77 1.86
C PRO A 362 -7.53 -11.13 2.95
N LEU A 363 -6.79 -10.16 3.50
CA LEU A 363 -5.59 -10.43 4.27
C LEU A 363 -5.71 -10.01 5.74
N ASP A 364 -5.12 -10.81 6.62
CA ASP A 364 -4.88 -10.46 8.01
C ASP A 364 -3.62 -9.59 8.20
N GLU A 365 -3.27 -9.29 9.45
CA GLU A 365 -2.10 -8.48 9.82
C GLU A 365 -0.75 -9.13 9.47
N GLU A 366 -0.73 -10.44 9.22
CA GLU A 366 0.45 -11.18 8.74
C GLU A 366 0.50 -11.31 7.20
N SER A 367 -0.37 -10.60 6.47
CA SER A 367 -0.56 -10.70 5.01
C SER A 367 -0.96 -12.11 4.55
N LYS A 368 -1.68 -12.85 5.39
CA LYS A 368 -2.25 -14.17 5.09
C LYS A 368 -3.72 -14.04 4.76
N PHE A 369 -4.18 -14.86 3.83
CA PHE A 369 -5.60 -14.95 3.51
C PHE A 369 -6.41 -15.39 4.74
N ILE A 370 -7.45 -14.61 5.07
CA ILE A 370 -8.40 -14.90 6.14
C ILE A 370 -9.41 -15.99 5.71
N ASP A 371 -10.28 -16.42 6.61
CA ASP A 371 -11.39 -17.32 6.28
C ASP A 371 -12.28 -16.71 5.19
N GLY A 372 -13.01 -17.54 4.45
CA GLY A 372 -13.83 -17.11 3.31
C GLY A 372 -13.10 -17.12 1.94
N PHE A 373 -11.78 -17.41 1.94
CA PHE A 373 -10.97 -17.52 0.71
C PHE A 373 -10.62 -18.98 0.34
N GLY A 374 -11.33 -19.96 0.93
CA GLY A 374 -11.24 -21.37 0.60
C GLY A 374 -9.81 -21.92 0.73
N TRP A 375 -9.28 -22.53 -0.36
CA TRP A 375 -7.95 -23.15 -0.34
C TRP A 375 -6.78 -22.15 -0.18
N LEU A 376 -7.04 -20.85 -0.26
CA LEU A 376 -6.04 -19.79 -0.02
C LEU A 376 -5.93 -19.47 1.48
N THR A 377 -6.94 -19.74 2.30
CA THR A 377 -6.94 -19.41 3.73
C THR A 377 -5.67 -19.84 4.44
N GLY A 378 -5.03 -18.92 5.15
CA GLY A 378 -3.78 -19.12 5.87
C GLY A 378 -2.50 -19.03 5.02
N LEU A 379 -2.60 -18.94 3.69
CA LEU A 379 -1.45 -18.73 2.81
C LEU A 379 -1.05 -17.25 2.78
N CYS A 380 0.25 -16.96 2.79
CA CYS A 380 0.75 -15.60 2.66
C CYS A 380 0.63 -15.13 1.20
N ALA A 381 0.04 -13.95 0.98
CA ALA A 381 -0.25 -13.43 -0.36
C ALA A 381 1.01 -13.09 -1.17
N THR A 382 2.08 -12.64 -0.48
CA THR A 382 3.34 -12.24 -1.13
C THR A 382 4.24 -13.43 -1.46
N ASP A 383 3.97 -14.62 -0.91
CA ASP A 383 4.77 -15.81 -1.16
C ASP A 383 4.72 -16.27 -2.62
N LYS A 384 5.87 -16.57 -3.21
CA LYS A 384 5.98 -17.16 -4.57
C LYS A 384 5.15 -18.43 -4.72
N HIS A 385 5.08 -19.25 -3.67
CA HIS A 385 4.29 -20.49 -3.67
C HIS A 385 2.78 -20.20 -3.82
N THR A 386 2.27 -19.22 -3.10
CA THR A 386 0.87 -18.79 -3.19
C THR A 386 0.55 -18.22 -4.56
N LYS A 387 1.43 -17.32 -5.07
CA LYS A 387 1.33 -16.79 -6.44
C LYS A 387 1.28 -17.91 -7.48
N GLY A 388 2.19 -18.90 -7.35
CA GLY A 388 2.22 -20.07 -8.24
C GLY A 388 0.94 -20.93 -8.20
N LYS A 389 0.34 -21.12 -7.03
CA LYS A 389 -0.95 -21.84 -6.89
C LYS A 389 -2.11 -21.09 -7.58
N ILE A 390 -2.16 -19.77 -7.42
CA ILE A 390 -3.19 -18.93 -8.07
C ILE A 390 -3.04 -19.03 -9.60
N ILE A 391 -1.83 -18.91 -10.13
CA ILE A 391 -1.56 -19.02 -11.56
C ILE A 391 -1.94 -20.42 -12.08
N ALA A 392 -1.62 -21.48 -11.33
CA ALA A 392 -1.98 -22.84 -11.70
C ALA A 392 -3.50 -23.06 -11.72
N ASP A 393 -4.23 -22.53 -10.74
CA ASP A 393 -5.68 -22.58 -10.68
C ASP A 393 -6.33 -21.87 -11.87
N LEU A 394 -5.89 -20.63 -12.17
CA LEU A 394 -6.35 -19.89 -13.35
C LEU A 394 -6.08 -20.63 -14.66
N LYS A 395 -4.93 -21.28 -14.78
CA LYS A 395 -4.57 -22.11 -15.94
C LYS A 395 -5.50 -23.32 -16.06
N ASN A 396 -5.73 -24.04 -14.97
CA ASN A 396 -6.60 -25.23 -14.96
C ASN A 396 -8.04 -24.89 -15.35
N ARG A 397 -8.51 -23.69 -15.02
CA ARG A 397 -9.84 -23.17 -15.39
C ARG A 397 -9.87 -22.50 -16.77
N ASN A 398 -8.77 -22.56 -17.52
CA ASN A 398 -8.65 -21.95 -18.85
C ASN A 398 -8.89 -20.42 -18.84
N LEU A 399 -8.56 -19.75 -17.74
CA LEU A 399 -8.65 -18.29 -17.63
C LEU A 399 -7.32 -17.59 -17.93
N LEU A 400 -6.21 -18.30 -17.78
CA LEU A 400 -4.85 -17.79 -18.02
C LEU A 400 -4.52 -17.76 -19.52
N ILE A 401 -4.05 -16.63 -20.03
CA ILE A 401 -3.60 -16.45 -21.41
C ILE A 401 -2.08 -16.49 -21.50
N HIS A 402 -1.38 -15.72 -20.67
CA HIS A 402 0.08 -15.61 -20.72
C HIS A 402 0.65 -15.27 -19.36
N VAL A 403 1.90 -15.67 -19.13
CA VAL A 403 2.70 -15.29 -17.95
C VAL A 403 4.00 -14.67 -18.43
N GLU A 404 4.41 -13.58 -17.83
CA GLU A 404 5.68 -12.92 -18.13
C GLU A 404 6.36 -12.44 -16.86
N GLN A 405 7.70 -12.31 -16.90
CA GLN A 405 8.45 -11.65 -15.83
C GLN A 405 8.46 -10.15 -16.12
N TYR A 406 7.72 -9.37 -15.33
CA TYR A 406 7.58 -7.92 -15.50
C TYR A 406 8.50 -7.16 -14.55
N PRO A 407 9.48 -6.41 -15.09
CA PRO A 407 10.38 -5.59 -14.28
C PRO A 407 9.69 -4.27 -13.92
N HIS A 408 9.64 -3.97 -12.64
CA HIS A 408 9.08 -2.72 -12.13
C HIS A 408 9.68 -2.33 -10.79
N VAL A 409 9.48 -1.08 -10.38
CA VAL A 409 9.86 -0.61 -9.05
C VAL A 409 8.72 -0.92 -8.08
N TYR A 410 9.03 -1.76 -7.08
CA TYR A 410 8.05 -2.22 -6.11
C TYR A 410 8.44 -1.77 -4.70
N PRO A 411 7.47 -1.36 -3.85
CA PRO A 411 7.74 -0.95 -2.49
C PRO A 411 8.11 -2.14 -1.61
N HIS A 412 9.15 -1.95 -0.81
CA HIS A 412 9.60 -2.90 0.20
C HIS A 412 9.70 -2.20 1.54
N CYS A 413 9.53 -2.96 2.59
CA CYS A 413 9.87 -2.50 3.92
C CYS A 413 11.35 -2.13 3.96
N TRP A 414 11.68 -0.86 4.17
CA TRP A 414 13.06 -0.39 4.21
C TRP A 414 13.87 -1.00 5.36
N ARG A 415 13.20 -1.54 6.39
CA ARG A 415 13.81 -2.15 7.58
C ARG A 415 14.08 -3.64 7.41
N SER A 416 13.07 -4.41 6.98
CA SER A 416 13.16 -5.87 6.87
C SER A 416 13.46 -6.35 5.45
N GLY A 417 13.18 -5.52 4.45
CA GLY A 417 13.36 -5.84 3.05
C GLY A 417 12.22 -6.64 2.42
N ASP A 418 11.14 -6.89 3.16
CA ASP A 418 9.97 -7.61 2.66
C ASP A 418 9.14 -6.75 1.70
N GLU A 419 8.43 -7.37 0.77
CA GLU A 419 7.43 -6.72 -0.09
C GLU A 419 6.26 -6.20 0.74
N LEU A 420 5.73 -5.02 0.37
CA LEU A 420 4.58 -4.39 1.03
C LEU A 420 3.29 -4.69 0.30
#